data_9a3effa9fdf0f0d1c6c49e5d7ed7fdb2
#
_entry.id   9a3effa9fdf0f0d1c6c49e5d7ed7fdb2
#
_cell.length_a   1.000
_cell.length_b   1.000
_cell.length_c   1.000
_cell.angle_alpha   90.00
_cell.angle_beta   90.00
_cell.angle_gamma   90.00
#
_symmetry.space_group_name_H-M   'P 1'
#
loop_
_entity.id
_entity.type
_entity.pdbx_description
1 polymer ?
#
loop_
_entity_poly.entity_id
_entity_poly.type
_entity_poly.pdbx_seq_one_letter_code
_entity_poly.pdbx_strand_id
1 'polypeptide(L)'
;MDHQCGDRPSAKLGTCGHLMVMVASALLAFEPHVAADDTTPEIGTAVTIKREVMATLGDEKRDLREGGRVHRSEYLETGDNSQAELKLDDQTKLALGPNAGLKLDDFVIGKAGGVTSIGVNFLKGTFRFITGSEKKDAYRIDTPSATIGVRGTVFDVYVDGNGDTLVLLQEGEVDICTKTHTCRRHTSVGRIVRATIGGILSAPLKFSNGLIPGLGVGTAFPFVGKALRIDPIPRLKTADIVAKPATKAGRAITKGAGSLGRAFRRAVPF
;
A
#
# COMPACT_ATOMS: atom_id res chain seq x y z
N MET A 1 22.96 -41.16 80.57
CA MET A 1 22.10 -42.23 81.05
C MET A 1 21.69 -43.01 79.84
N ASP A 2 22.50 -43.95 79.43
CA ASP A 2 22.46 -45.39 79.77
C ASP A 2 21.35 -46.05 78.92
N HIS A 3 21.59 -46.99 78.19
CA HIS A 3 22.32 -48.26 78.06
C HIS A 3 21.69 -48.99 76.87
N GLN A 4 22.46 -49.45 75.94
CA GLN A 4 23.03 -50.77 75.77
C GLN A 4 22.06 -51.79 75.08
N CYS A 5 22.48 -52.26 73.94
CA CYS A 5 23.29 -53.48 73.70
C CYS A 5 22.46 -54.76 73.56
N GLY A 6 22.75 -55.52 72.56
CA GLY A 6 22.54 -56.94 72.48
C GLY A 6 21.88 -57.40 71.16
N ASP A 7 22.32 -58.16 70.44
CA ASP A 7 23.27 -59.19 70.15
C ASP A 7 22.77 -59.99 68.91
N ARG A 8 23.69 -60.39 68.06
CA ARG A 8 23.48 -61.37 66.98
C ARG A 8 23.28 -62.79 67.53
N PRO A 9 22.71 -63.74 66.80
CA PRO A 9 23.57 -64.47 65.86
C PRO A 9 22.89 -65.05 64.59
N SER A 10 23.73 -65.24 63.58
CA SER A 10 23.88 -66.24 62.53
C SER A 10 22.82 -67.34 62.33
N ALA A 11 22.39 -67.60 61.10
CA ALA A 11 22.78 -68.77 60.29
C ALA A 11 21.91 -69.05 59.07
N LYS A 12 22.58 -69.36 58.02
CA LYS A 12 22.33 -70.38 56.97
C LYS A 12 21.42 -70.10 55.76
N LEU A 13 22.07 -69.99 54.62
CA LEU A 13 21.85 -70.64 53.30
C LEU A 13 20.43 -71.16 52.98
N GLY A 14 19.92 -70.65 51.86
CA GLY A 14 18.86 -71.24 51.08
C GLY A 14 18.81 -70.65 49.71
N THR A 15 19.51 -71.28 48.80
CA THR A 15 19.50 -71.05 47.31
C THR A 15 18.11 -71.36 46.76
N CYS A 16 17.41 -70.40 46.17
CA CYS A 16 16.42 -70.72 45.13
C CYS A 16 16.28 -69.56 44.17
N GLY A 17 16.69 -69.81 42.95
CA GLY A 17 16.66 -68.84 41.86
C GLY A 17 15.23 -68.53 41.45
N HIS A 18 14.93 -67.24 41.34
CA HIS A 18 13.84 -66.73 40.51
C HIS A 18 14.40 -65.60 39.64
N LEU A 19 14.50 -65.93 38.39
CA LEU A 19 14.80 -65.01 37.31
C LEU A 19 13.63 -64.05 37.19
N MET A 20 13.72 -62.86 37.79
CA MET A 20 12.72 -61.84 37.67
C MET A 20 13.09 -60.96 36.42
N VAL A 21 12.43 -61.29 35.31
CA VAL A 21 12.47 -60.48 34.07
C VAL A 21 11.82 -59.16 34.35
N MET A 22 12.62 -58.12 34.53
CA MET A 22 12.15 -56.73 34.57
C MET A 22 11.80 -56.31 33.14
N VAL A 23 10.51 -56.40 32.81
CA VAL A 23 9.94 -55.78 31.60
C VAL A 23 9.85 -54.29 31.87
N ALA A 24 10.88 -53.54 31.46
CA ALA A 24 10.81 -52.08 31.40
C ALA A 24 9.85 -51.67 30.29
N SER A 25 8.61 -51.39 30.63
CA SER A 25 7.64 -50.74 29.73
C SER A 25 8.09 -49.30 29.51
N ALA A 26 8.80 -49.06 28.39
CA ALA A 26 9.03 -47.72 27.89
C ALA A 26 7.69 -47.16 27.37
N LEU A 27 7.00 -46.38 28.22
CA LEU A 27 5.92 -45.49 27.80
C LEU A 27 6.57 -44.39 26.93
N LEU A 28 6.54 -44.56 25.61
CA LEU A 28 6.77 -43.48 24.68
C LEU A 28 5.63 -42.47 24.88
N ALA A 29 5.92 -41.40 25.63
CA ALA A 29 5.06 -40.22 25.69
C ALA A 29 5.03 -39.62 24.28
N PHE A 30 3.97 -39.91 23.53
CA PHE A 30 3.63 -39.23 22.27
C PHE A 30 3.12 -37.83 22.68
N GLU A 31 4.04 -36.87 22.78
CA GLU A 31 3.67 -35.46 22.90
C GLU A 31 3.01 -35.02 21.57
N PRO A 32 1.72 -34.60 21.59
CA PRO A 32 1.15 -34.02 20.39
C PRO A 32 1.93 -32.73 20.11
N HIS A 33 2.71 -32.72 19.07
CA HIS A 33 3.20 -31.49 18.46
C HIS A 33 1.96 -30.73 17.98
N VAL A 34 1.49 -29.76 18.79
CA VAL A 34 0.60 -28.72 18.31
C VAL A 34 1.44 -27.90 17.35
N ALA A 35 1.35 -28.21 16.07
CA ALA A 35 1.82 -27.30 15.02
C ALA A 35 1.03 -26.01 15.28
N ALA A 36 1.72 -24.95 15.69
CA ALA A 36 1.16 -23.60 15.64
C ALA A 36 0.80 -23.38 14.17
N ASP A 37 -0.49 -23.30 13.90
CA ASP A 37 -1.00 -22.94 12.58
C ASP A 37 -0.60 -21.48 12.37
N ASP A 38 0.53 -21.28 11.67
CA ASP A 38 1.13 -19.98 11.37
C ASP A 38 0.37 -19.34 10.19
N THR A 39 -0.97 -19.32 10.35
CA THR A 39 -1.86 -18.71 9.36
C THR A 39 -1.66 -17.22 9.41
N THR A 40 -1.14 -16.66 8.31
CA THR A 40 -1.00 -15.22 8.13
C THR A 40 -2.36 -14.55 8.32
N PRO A 41 -2.48 -13.52 9.20
CA PRO A 41 -3.77 -12.94 9.52
C PRO A 41 -4.51 -12.39 8.29
N GLU A 42 -5.79 -12.70 8.21
CA GLU A 42 -6.72 -12.02 7.31
C GLU A 42 -6.91 -10.58 7.77
N ILE A 43 -6.92 -9.62 6.85
CA ILE A 43 -6.97 -8.19 7.16
C ILE A 43 -8.00 -7.42 6.34
N GLY A 44 -8.76 -8.09 5.48
CA GLY A 44 -9.75 -7.44 4.65
C GLY A 44 -10.44 -8.37 3.67
N THR A 45 -11.30 -7.78 2.83
CA THR A 45 -12.13 -8.51 1.86
C THR A 45 -12.13 -7.81 0.51
N ALA A 46 -12.11 -8.56 -0.58
CA ALA A 46 -12.34 -8.09 -1.93
C ALA A 46 -13.84 -7.82 -2.14
N VAL A 47 -14.20 -6.54 -2.32
CA VAL A 47 -15.60 -6.10 -2.49
C VAL A 47 -16.04 -6.22 -3.94
N THR A 48 -15.13 -5.92 -4.88
CA THR A 48 -15.37 -6.01 -6.32
C THR A 48 -14.10 -6.50 -6.99
N ILE A 49 -14.25 -7.47 -7.87
CA ILE A 49 -13.18 -7.93 -8.75
C ILE A 49 -13.68 -7.85 -10.19
N LYS A 50 -12.94 -7.16 -11.04
CA LYS A 50 -13.20 -7.10 -12.48
C LYS A 50 -12.04 -7.75 -13.20
N ARG A 51 -12.33 -8.79 -13.95
CA ARG A 51 -11.35 -9.59 -14.71
C ARG A 51 -10.33 -10.27 -13.78
N GLU A 52 -9.06 -10.21 -14.13
CA GLU A 52 -7.98 -10.98 -13.54
C GLU A 52 -7.29 -10.22 -12.41
N VAL A 53 -7.31 -10.78 -11.21
CA VAL A 53 -6.60 -10.28 -10.05
C VAL A 53 -5.94 -11.46 -9.36
N MET A 54 -4.61 -11.44 -9.30
CA MET A 54 -3.80 -12.47 -8.66
C MET A 54 -3.41 -12.03 -7.26
N ALA A 55 -3.56 -12.92 -6.30
CA ALA A 55 -3.08 -12.76 -4.92
C ALA A 55 -1.94 -13.77 -4.67
N THR A 56 -0.83 -13.29 -4.10
CA THR A 56 0.35 -14.12 -3.79
C THR A 56 0.73 -13.94 -2.33
N LEU A 57 0.72 -15.03 -1.56
CA LEU A 57 1.14 -15.08 -0.16
C LEU A 57 2.28 -16.09 -0.02
N GLY A 58 3.50 -15.62 0.27
CA GLY A 58 4.69 -16.47 0.19
C GLY A 58 4.86 -17.01 -1.23
N ASP A 59 4.89 -18.34 -1.36
CA ASP A 59 5.00 -19.04 -2.65
C ASP A 59 3.63 -19.42 -3.26
N GLU A 60 2.54 -19.24 -2.50
CA GLU A 60 1.20 -19.59 -2.93
C GLU A 60 0.55 -18.47 -3.75
N LYS A 61 0.07 -18.84 -4.95
CA LYS A 61 -0.66 -17.95 -5.85
C LYS A 61 -2.09 -18.43 -6.02
N ARG A 62 -3.02 -17.50 -5.99
CA ARG A 62 -4.45 -17.76 -6.20
C ARG A 62 -5.13 -16.63 -6.96
N ASP A 63 -6.19 -16.96 -7.68
CA ASP A 63 -7.11 -15.96 -8.21
C ASP A 63 -7.89 -15.33 -7.07
N LEU A 64 -7.82 -14.01 -6.93
CA LEU A 64 -8.65 -13.27 -6.00
C LEU A 64 -10.05 -13.07 -6.61
N ARG A 65 -11.07 -13.46 -5.88
CA ARG A 65 -12.47 -13.33 -6.28
C ARG A 65 -13.24 -12.39 -5.35
N GLU A 66 -14.37 -11.89 -5.83
CA GLU A 66 -15.28 -11.10 -5.00
C GLU A 66 -15.70 -11.91 -3.75
N GLY A 67 -15.66 -11.30 -2.57
CA GLY A 67 -15.85 -11.94 -1.27
C GLY A 67 -14.59 -12.63 -0.71
N GLY A 68 -13.54 -12.81 -1.49
CA GLY A 68 -12.28 -13.42 -1.05
C GLY A 68 -11.57 -12.57 0.01
N ARG A 69 -10.96 -13.25 1.00
CA ARG A 69 -10.18 -12.59 2.04
C ARG A 69 -8.79 -12.21 1.49
N VAL A 70 -8.24 -11.10 2.01
CA VAL A 70 -6.86 -10.69 1.78
C VAL A 70 -6.09 -10.73 3.09
N HIS A 71 -4.79 -11.04 2.99
CA HIS A 71 -3.95 -11.34 4.13
C HIS A 71 -2.83 -10.30 4.30
N ARG A 72 -2.30 -10.22 5.51
CA ARG A 72 -1.06 -9.47 5.75
C ARG A 72 0.07 -10.06 4.90
N SER A 73 0.98 -9.21 4.44
CA SER A 73 2.12 -9.56 3.59
C SER A 73 1.74 -10.12 2.20
N GLU A 74 0.45 -10.13 1.84
CA GLU A 74 0.00 -10.58 0.54
C GLU A 74 0.30 -9.55 -0.55
N TYR A 75 0.77 -10.02 -1.69
CA TYR A 75 0.96 -9.23 -2.91
C TYR A 75 -0.22 -9.42 -3.84
N LEU A 76 -0.83 -8.31 -4.25
CA LEU A 76 -1.96 -8.28 -5.17
C LEU A 76 -1.52 -7.66 -6.50
N GLU A 77 -1.88 -8.31 -7.60
CA GLU A 77 -1.59 -7.84 -8.95
C GLU A 77 -2.84 -7.90 -9.81
N THR A 78 -3.12 -6.80 -10.51
CA THR A 78 -4.22 -6.73 -11.48
C THR A 78 -3.67 -6.84 -12.90
N GLY A 79 -4.36 -7.59 -13.75
CA GLY A 79 -4.05 -7.69 -15.17
C GLY A 79 -4.51 -6.48 -16.00
N ASP A 80 -4.39 -6.59 -17.31
CA ASP A 80 -4.88 -5.60 -18.28
C ASP A 80 -6.39 -5.38 -18.12
N ASN A 81 -6.81 -4.10 -18.08
CA ASN A 81 -8.22 -3.73 -17.92
C ASN A 81 -8.92 -4.35 -16.70
N SER A 82 -8.13 -4.80 -15.72
CA SER A 82 -8.60 -5.37 -14.47
C SER A 82 -8.75 -4.30 -13.38
N GLN A 83 -9.56 -4.58 -12.38
CA GLN A 83 -9.79 -3.70 -11.24
C GLN A 83 -10.10 -4.53 -10.01
N ALA A 84 -9.57 -4.13 -8.86
CA ALA A 84 -9.97 -4.64 -7.56
C ALA A 84 -10.44 -3.50 -6.66
N GLU A 85 -11.49 -3.75 -5.87
CA GLU A 85 -11.92 -2.87 -4.79
C GLU A 85 -11.89 -3.68 -3.50
N LEU A 86 -11.11 -3.23 -2.53
CA LEU A 86 -10.88 -3.91 -1.27
C LEU A 86 -11.43 -3.07 -0.12
N LYS A 87 -11.90 -3.73 0.91
CA LYS A 87 -12.24 -3.13 2.20
C LYS A 87 -11.48 -3.86 3.29
N LEU A 88 -10.60 -3.16 3.99
CA LEU A 88 -9.86 -3.69 5.12
C LEU A 88 -10.72 -3.66 6.39
N ASP A 89 -10.33 -4.45 7.38
CA ASP A 89 -11.12 -4.64 8.60
C ASP A 89 -11.21 -3.37 9.47
N ASP A 90 -10.25 -2.44 9.33
CA ASP A 90 -10.30 -1.08 9.90
C ASP A 90 -11.17 -0.09 9.11
N GLN A 91 -11.90 -0.55 8.11
CA GLN A 91 -12.70 0.23 7.17
C GLN A 91 -11.90 1.02 6.12
N THR A 92 -10.59 0.89 6.06
CA THR A 92 -9.78 1.41 4.94
C THR A 92 -10.28 0.79 3.64
N LYS A 93 -10.37 1.61 2.60
CA LYS A 93 -10.80 1.17 1.29
C LYS A 93 -9.72 1.46 0.25
N LEU A 94 -9.44 0.45 -0.56
CA LEU A 94 -8.44 0.51 -1.62
C LEU A 94 -9.09 0.15 -2.95
N ALA A 95 -8.81 0.92 -4.01
CA ALA A 95 -9.11 0.50 -5.38
C ALA A 95 -7.81 0.40 -6.17
N LEU A 96 -7.64 -0.71 -6.88
CA LEU A 96 -6.53 -0.98 -7.78
C LEU A 96 -7.05 -0.89 -9.22
N GLY A 97 -6.38 -0.08 -10.04
CA GLY A 97 -6.66 0.03 -11.47
C GLY A 97 -5.91 -1.05 -12.27
N PRO A 98 -5.94 -0.95 -13.62
CA PRO A 98 -5.22 -1.89 -14.48
C PRO A 98 -3.70 -1.90 -14.24
N ASN A 99 -3.08 -3.08 -14.39
CA ASN A 99 -1.63 -3.29 -14.28
C ASN A 99 -1.03 -2.75 -12.95
N ALA A 100 -1.81 -2.79 -11.91
CA ALA A 100 -1.39 -2.34 -10.57
C ALA A 100 -0.79 -3.48 -9.76
N GLY A 101 0.26 -3.17 -8.98
CA GLY A 101 0.89 -4.08 -8.04
C GLY A 101 0.95 -3.46 -6.65
N LEU A 102 0.36 -4.13 -5.68
CA LEU A 102 0.19 -3.69 -4.29
C LEU A 102 0.68 -4.77 -3.34
N LYS A 103 1.45 -4.41 -2.31
CA LYS A 103 1.74 -5.30 -1.18
C LYS A 103 1.13 -4.75 0.11
N LEU A 104 0.40 -5.61 0.80
CA LEU A 104 -0.20 -5.34 2.11
C LEU A 104 0.84 -5.67 3.19
N ASP A 105 1.69 -4.70 3.61
CA ASP A 105 2.87 -4.99 4.43
C ASP A 105 2.57 -5.08 5.93
N ASP A 106 2.22 -3.96 6.54
CA ASP A 106 2.09 -3.90 7.99
C ASP A 106 0.65 -3.63 8.41
N PHE A 107 0.01 -4.66 8.94
CA PHE A 107 -1.26 -4.52 9.65
C PHE A 107 -1.03 -4.93 11.09
N VAL A 108 -0.65 -3.96 11.93
CA VAL A 108 -0.31 -4.23 13.33
C VAL A 108 -1.53 -4.00 14.20
N ILE A 109 -2.05 -5.08 14.79
CA ILE A 109 -3.12 -5.02 15.77
C ILE A 109 -2.49 -4.78 17.15
N GLY A 110 -2.87 -3.70 17.81
CA GLY A 110 -2.43 -3.39 19.17
C GLY A 110 -3.05 -4.33 20.22
N LYS A 111 -2.44 -4.38 21.41
CA LYS A 111 -2.88 -5.25 22.54
C LYS A 111 -4.34 -5.04 22.97
N ALA A 112 -4.95 -3.92 22.65
CA ALA A 112 -6.34 -3.59 22.92
C ALA A 112 -7.32 -3.94 21.78
N GLY A 113 -6.85 -4.64 20.73
CA GLY A 113 -7.68 -5.07 19.60
C GLY A 113 -7.87 -4.01 18.51
N GLY A 114 -7.32 -2.78 18.65
CA GLY A 114 -7.32 -1.75 17.59
C GLY A 114 -6.09 -1.87 16.69
N VAL A 115 -6.21 -1.46 15.43
CA VAL A 115 -5.09 -1.39 14.49
C VAL A 115 -4.20 -0.21 14.88
N THR A 116 -2.90 -0.45 15.07
CA THR A 116 -1.93 0.59 15.46
C THR A 116 -1.10 1.09 14.29
N SER A 117 -0.97 0.31 13.22
CA SER A 117 -0.24 0.69 12.01
C SER A 117 -0.78 -0.06 10.80
N ILE A 118 -0.93 0.64 9.69
CA ILE A 118 -1.30 0.10 8.38
C ILE A 118 -0.26 0.57 7.38
N GLY A 119 0.56 -0.38 6.92
CA GLY A 119 1.55 -0.18 5.86
C GLY A 119 1.06 -0.78 4.55
N VAL A 120 1.08 0.01 3.49
CA VAL A 120 0.73 -0.42 2.14
C VAL A 120 1.81 0.03 1.18
N ASN A 121 2.33 -0.89 0.36
CA ASN A 121 3.29 -0.58 -0.69
C ASN A 121 2.63 -0.57 -2.06
N PHE A 122 2.54 0.59 -2.68
CA PHE A 122 2.11 0.76 -4.07
C PHE A 122 3.34 0.67 -4.98
N LEU A 123 3.46 -0.43 -5.71
CA LEU A 123 4.67 -0.73 -6.48
C LEU A 123 4.58 -0.23 -7.92
N LYS A 124 3.43 -0.35 -8.55
CA LYS A 124 3.17 0.10 -9.93
C LYS A 124 1.67 0.28 -10.19
N GLY A 125 1.30 1.13 -11.14
CA GLY A 125 -0.08 1.31 -11.58
C GLY A 125 -0.85 2.35 -10.79
N THR A 126 -2.17 2.28 -10.82
CA THR A 126 -3.06 3.28 -10.23
C THR A 126 -3.81 2.72 -9.02
N PHE A 127 -3.90 3.56 -8.01
CA PHE A 127 -4.57 3.25 -6.76
C PHE A 127 -5.44 4.41 -6.29
N ARG A 128 -6.54 4.08 -5.61
CA ARG A 128 -7.27 5.00 -4.74
C ARG A 128 -7.18 4.51 -3.32
N PHE A 129 -6.84 5.41 -2.41
CA PHE A 129 -6.82 5.17 -0.98
C PHE A 129 -7.88 6.03 -0.29
N ILE A 130 -8.66 5.42 0.59
CA ILE A 130 -9.66 6.07 1.42
C ILE A 130 -9.38 5.64 2.85
N THR A 131 -9.06 6.60 3.71
CA THR A 131 -8.77 6.37 5.12
C THR A 131 -9.94 5.69 5.82
N GLY A 132 -9.64 4.68 6.62
CA GLY A 132 -10.59 3.98 7.50
C GLY A 132 -10.88 4.72 8.81
N SER A 133 -11.17 3.96 9.85
CA SER A 133 -11.60 4.48 11.16
C SER A 133 -10.48 4.73 12.16
N GLU A 134 -9.25 4.29 11.85
CA GLU A 134 -8.12 4.37 12.78
C GLU A 134 -7.56 5.79 12.94
N LYS A 135 -6.71 5.98 13.95
CA LYS A 135 -6.08 7.27 14.23
C LYS A 135 -5.27 7.75 13.02
N LYS A 136 -5.26 9.06 12.81
CA LYS A 136 -4.65 9.72 11.64
C LYS A 136 -3.18 9.35 11.38
N ASP A 137 -2.41 8.99 12.40
CA ASP A 137 -0.99 8.66 12.29
C ASP A 137 -0.74 7.15 12.05
N ALA A 138 -1.81 6.35 11.94
CA ALA A 138 -1.71 4.91 11.74
C ALA A 138 -1.39 4.50 10.30
N TYR A 139 -1.59 5.41 9.32
CA TYR A 139 -1.50 5.06 7.90
C TYR A 139 -0.20 5.54 7.27
N ARG A 140 0.53 4.59 6.70
CA ARG A 140 1.74 4.82 5.93
C ARG A 140 1.64 4.10 4.58
N ILE A 141 1.75 4.87 3.51
CA ILE A 141 1.79 4.33 2.15
C ILE A 141 3.19 4.57 1.59
N ASP A 142 3.85 3.50 1.20
CA ASP A 142 5.15 3.55 0.54
C ASP A 142 5.01 3.35 -0.97
N THR A 143 5.82 4.07 -1.73
CA THR A 143 6.00 3.92 -3.17
C THR A 143 7.50 3.87 -3.47
N PRO A 144 7.94 3.49 -4.67
CA PRO A 144 9.36 3.51 -5.01
C PRO A 144 10.05 4.86 -4.77
N SER A 145 9.35 5.99 -5.02
CA SER A 145 9.92 7.34 -4.91
C SER A 145 9.51 8.11 -3.65
N ALA A 146 8.47 7.70 -2.92
CA ALA A 146 7.96 8.45 -1.79
C ALA A 146 7.37 7.58 -0.68
N THR A 147 7.28 8.17 0.51
CA THR A 147 6.44 7.74 1.62
C THR A 147 5.35 8.77 1.83
N ILE A 148 4.11 8.34 1.96
CA ILE A 148 2.92 9.17 2.11
C ILE A 148 2.31 8.88 3.48
N GLY A 149 2.34 9.89 4.36
CA GLY A 149 1.61 9.90 5.62
C GLY A 149 0.20 10.45 5.41
N VAL A 150 -0.81 9.78 5.97
CA VAL A 150 -2.21 10.06 5.65
C VAL A 150 -2.97 10.56 6.88
N ARG A 151 -3.78 11.61 6.69
CA ARG A 151 -4.54 12.25 7.77
C ARG A 151 -6.01 12.46 7.41
N GLY A 152 -6.81 11.38 7.39
CA GLY A 152 -8.24 11.48 7.10
C GLY A 152 -8.51 11.92 5.66
N THR A 153 -8.08 11.12 4.69
CA THR A 153 -7.87 11.59 3.32
C THR A 153 -8.46 10.63 2.31
N VAL A 154 -8.86 11.18 1.17
CA VAL A 154 -9.09 10.45 -0.07
C VAL A 154 -8.12 10.97 -1.12
N PHE A 155 -7.33 10.07 -1.69
CA PHE A 155 -6.37 10.43 -2.73
C PHE A 155 -6.14 9.28 -3.70
N ASP A 156 -5.72 9.64 -4.91
CA ASP A 156 -5.30 8.69 -5.93
C ASP A 156 -3.77 8.76 -6.10
N VAL A 157 -3.17 7.61 -6.32
CA VAL A 157 -1.73 7.47 -6.58
C VAL A 157 -1.55 6.79 -7.94
N TYR A 158 -0.63 7.29 -8.73
CA TYR A 158 -0.11 6.61 -9.91
C TYR A 158 1.39 6.43 -9.77
N VAL A 159 1.84 5.20 -9.92
CA VAL A 159 3.27 4.84 -9.94
C VAL A 159 3.61 4.36 -11.34
N ASP A 160 4.52 5.04 -12.01
CA ASP A 160 4.95 4.69 -13.37
C ASP A 160 5.99 3.56 -13.39
N GLY A 161 6.35 3.10 -14.59
CA GLY A 161 7.33 2.03 -14.78
C GLY A 161 8.75 2.39 -14.33
N ASN A 162 9.07 3.67 -14.11
CA ASN A 162 10.36 4.14 -13.60
C ASN A 162 10.36 4.32 -12.08
N GLY A 163 9.19 4.16 -11.45
CA GLY A 163 9.01 4.37 -10.01
C GLY A 163 8.65 5.80 -9.59
N ASP A 164 8.46 6.71 -10.55
CA ASP A 164 7.94 8.05 -10.25
C ASP A 164 6.49 7.97 -9.79
N THR A 165 6.15 8.77 -8.80
CA THR A 165 4.84 8.75 -8.16
C THR A 165 4.10 10.06 -8.36
N LEU A 166 2.84 9.99 -8.78
CA LEU A 166 1.89 11.10 -8.81
C LEU A 166 0.87 10.91 -7.70
N VAL A 167 0.66 11.91 -6.87
CA VAL A 167 -0.33 11.90 -5.79
C VAL A 167 -1.37 12.98 -6.05
N LEU A 168 -2.59 12.59 -6.39
CA LEU A 168 -3.74 13.47 -6.58
C LEU A 168 -4.59 13.51 -5.32
N LEU A 169 -4.69 14.67 -4.67
CA LEU A 169 -5.54 14.85 -3.50
C LEU A 169 -7.00 15.08 -3.90
N GLN A 170 -7.92 14.28 -3.35
CA GLN A 170 -9.36 14.44 -3.54
C GLN A 170 -10.05 15.04 -2.32
N GLU A 171 -9.58 14.73 -1.11
CA GLU A 171 -10.13 15.22 0.15
C GLU A 171 -9.08 15.11 1.26
N GLY A 172 -9.09 16.04 2.22
CA GLY A 172 -8.19 16.02 3.38
C GLY A 172 -6.79 16.53 3.08
N GLU A 173 -5.78 15.93 3.69
CA GLU A 173 -4.37 16.30 3.52
C GLU A 173 -3.43 15.09 3.61
N VAL A 174 -2.30 15.14 2.93
CA VAL A 174 -1.24 14.13 2.99
C VAL A 174 0.12 14.78 3.19
N ASP A 175 0.99 14.11 3.94
CA ASP A 175 2.41 14.45 4.03
C ASP A 175 3.20 13.54 3.08
N ILE A 176 3.87 14.09 2.07
CA ILE A 176 4.63 13.36 1.06
C ILE A 176 6.10 13.63 1.28
N CYS A 177 6.88 12.57 1.54
CA CYS A 177 8.33 12.64 1.69
C CYS A 177 9.00 11.77 0.64
N THR A 178 9.95 12.31 -0.11
CA THR A 178 10.79 11.50 -1.03
C THR A 178 11.73 10.60 -0.24
N LYS A 179 12.33 9.61 -0.89
CA LYS A 179 13.34 8.74 -0.26
C LYS A 179 14.63 9.50 0.12
N THR A 180 14.81 10.72 -0.40
CA THR A 180 15.90 11.66 0.00
C THR A 180 15.48 12.63 1.09
N HIS A 181 14.37 12.34 1.81
CA HIS A 181 13.86 13.14 2.93
C HIS A 181 13.39 14.57 2.60
N THR A 182 13.12 14.87 1.32
CA THR A 182 12.42 16.11 0.96
C THR A 182 10.92 15.90 1.19
N CYS A 183 10.32 16.67 2.11
CA CYS A 183 8.93 16.52 2.51
C CYS A 183 8.07 17.72 2.11
N ARG A 184 6.80 17.45 1.85
CA ARG A 184 5.78 18.45 1.57
C ARG A 184 4.43 18.01 2.11
N ARG A 185 3.76 18.89 2.86
CA ARG A 185 2.33 18.75 3.14
C ARG A 185 1.54 19.19 1.93
N HIS A 186 0.63 18.34 1.46
CA HIS A 186 -0.23 18.57 0.33
C HIS A 186 -1.70 18.68 0.78
N THR A 187 -2.27 19.90 0.67
CA THR A 187 -3.63 20.25 1.09
C THR A 187 -4.49 20.76 -0.08
N SER A 188 -3.93 20.82 -1.28
CA SER A 188 -4.59 21.40 -2.44
C SER A 188 -5.42 20.37 -3.18
N VAL A 189 -6.71 20.27 -2.88
CA VAL A 189 -7.67 19.38 -3.55
C VAL A 189 -7.69 19.63 -5.07
N GLY A 190 -7.74 18.56 -5.85
CA GLY A 190 -7.70 18.59 -7.32
C GLY A 190 -6.33 18.97 -7.90
N ARG A 191 -5.27 18.92 -7.09
CA ARG A 191 -3.89 19.11 -7.53
C ARG A 191 -3.08 17.83 -7.33
N ILE A 192 -2.00 17.74 -8.08
CA ILE A 192 -1.10 16.61 -8.12
C ILE A 192 0.26 17.05 -7.63
N VAL A 193 0.88 16.24 -6.78
CA VAL A 193 2.30 16.34 -6.43
C VAL A 193 3.02 15.17 -7.09
N ARG A 194 4.12 15.44 -7.80
CA ARG A 194 5.02 14.42 -8.36
C ARG A 194 6.22 14.25 -7.45
N ALA A 195 6.49 13.03 -7.05
CA ALA A 195 7.74 12.60 -6.44
C ALA A 195 8.51 11.73 -7.45
N THR A 196 9.78 12.04 -7.68
CA THR A 196 10.62 11.26 -8.60
C THR A 196 11.54 10.32 -7.83
N ILE A 197 11.98 9.25 -8.48
CA ILE A 197 12.97 8.33 -7.94
C ILE A 197 14.29 9.04 -7.60
N GLY A 198 14.62 10.12 -8.30
CA GLY A 198 15.77 11.00 -8.04
C GLY A 198 15.58 11.96 -6.86
N GLY A 199 14.47 11.88 -6.12
CA GLY A 199 14.24 12.70 -4.92
C GLY A 199 13.63 14.08 -5.16
N ILE A 200 13.19 14.41 -6.37
CA ILE A 200 12.52 15.68 -6.68
C ILE A 200 11.06 15.61 -6.24
N LEU A 201 10.61 16.62 -5.52
CA LEU A 201 9.22 16.79 -5.09
C LEU A 201 8.64 18.08 -5.67
N SER A 202 7.66 17.96 -6.57
CA SER A 202 7.06 19.12 -7.24
C SER A 202 6.17 19.96 -6.31
N ALA A 203 5.94 21.23 -6.67
CA ALA A 203 4.79 21.97 -6.14
C ALA A 203 3.47 21.30 -6.59
N PRO A 204 2.33 21.58 -5.91
CA PRO A 204 1.02 21.13 -6.37
C PRO A 204 0.65 21.74 -7.72
N LEU A 205 0.34 20.91 -8.71
CA LEU A 205 0.05 21.31 -10.08
C LEU A 205 -1.19 20.60 -10.64
N LYS A 206 -1.71 21.06 -11.76
CA LYS A 206 -2.74 20.36 -12.52
C LYS A 206 -2.13 19.38 -13.50
N PHE A 207 -2.88 18.31 -13.83
CA PHE A 207 -2.47 17.36 -14.83
C PHE A 207 -2.26 18.04 -16.18
N SER A 208 -1.13 17.76 -16.82
CA SER A 208 -0.82 18.15 -18.18
C SER A 208 -0.11 17.01 -18.90
N ASN A 209 -0.22 16.93 -20.23
CA ASN A 209 0.39 15.86 -21.03
C ASN A 209 1.93 15.81 -20.94
N GLY A 210 2.58 16.85 -20.40
CA GLY A 210 4.02 16.89 -20.16
C GLY A 210 4.45 16.41 -18.77
N LEU A 211 3.50 16.04 -17.90
CA LEU A 211 3.82 15.62 -16.52
C LEU A 211 4.59 14.30 -16.49
N ILE A 212 4.13 13.33 -17.27
CA ILE A 212 4.85 12.11 -17.64
C ILE A 212 4.61 11.92 -19.15
N PRO A 213 5.65 11.79 -19.97
CA PRO A 213 5.51 11.63 -21.42
C PRO A 213 4.63 10.42 -21.78
N GLY A 214 3.65 10.64 -22.65
CA GLY A 214 2.73 9.58 -23.11
C GLY A 214 1.61 9.19 -22.13
N LEU A 215 1.61 9.71 -20.90
CA LEU A 215 0.60 9.40 -19.91
C LEU A 215 -0.65 10.27 -20.09
N GLY A 216 -1.80 9.61 -20.34
CA GLY A 216 -3.11 10.27 -20.36
C GLY A 216 -3.71 10.37 -18.95
N VAL A 217 -4.54 11.39 -18.73
CA VAL A 217 -5.21 11.58 -17.41
C VAL A 217 -6.10 10.41 -17.02
N GLY A 218 -6.77 9.78 -17.99
CA GLY A 218 -7.63 8.61 -17.73
C GLY A 218 -6.86 7.34 -17.38
N THR A 219 -5.59 7.25 -17.81
CA THR A 219 -4.68 6.15 -17.44
C THR A 219 -4.10 6.39 -16.04
N ALA A 220 -3.66 7.62 -15.76
CA ALA A 220 -3.10 7.95 -14.44
C ALA A 220 -4.15 7.92 -13.33
N PHE A 221 -5.36 8.43 -13.61
CA PHE A 221 -6.42 8.58 -12.61
C PHE A 221 -7.76 8.04 -13.12
N PRO A 222 -7.89 6.73 -13.38
CA PRO A 222 -9.08 6.12 -13.99
C PRO A 222 -10.32 6.18 -13.09
N PHE A 223 -10.15 6.46 -11.81
CA PHE A 223 -11.24 6.54 -10.83
C PHE A 223 -11.84 7.94 -10.68
N VAL A 224 -11.20 8.97 -11.22
CA VAL A 224 -11.71 10.35 -11.13
C VAL A 224 -13.00 10.49 -11.94
N GLY A 225 -14.03 11.03 -11.30
CA GLY A 225 -15.37 11.20 -11.89
C GLY A 225 -16.19 9.92 -11.97
N LYS A 226 -15.70 8.80 -11.42
CA LYS A 226 -16.44 7.53 -11.40
C LYS A 226 -16.89 7.17 -10.00
N ALA A 227 -18.07 6.58 -9.90
CA ALA A 227 -18.53 5.90 -8.70
C ALA A 227 -17.89 4.51 -8.62
N LEU A 228 -17.37 4.17 -7.46
CA LEU A 228 -16.89 2.84 -7.10
C LEU A 228 -17.84 2.23 -6.07
N ARG A 229 -17.88 0.91 -5.95
CA ARG A 229 -18.71 0.25 -4.94
C ARG A 229 -18.27 0.61 -3.52
N ILE A 230 -16.94 0.76 -3.31
CA ILE A 230 -16.38 1.22 -2.04
C ILE A 230 -16.45 2.75 -1.87
N ASP A 231 -16.65 3.53 -2.95
CA ASP A 231 -16.67 5.00 -2.96
C ASP A 231 -17.71 5.50 -3.99
N PRO A 232 -19.01 5.47 -3.62
CA PRO A 232 -20.10 5.71 -4.56
C PRO A 232 -20.26 7.18 -4.96
N ILE A 233 -19.62 8.12 -4.25
CA ILE A 233 -19.74 9.56 -4.48
C ILE A 233 -18.47 10.12 -5.10
N PRO A 234 -18.44 10.45 -6.40
CA PRO A 234 -17.30 11.11 -7.02
C PRO A 234 -17.10 12.52 -6.46
N ARG A 235 -15.89 12.83 -5.95
CA ARG A 235 -15.55 14.15 -5.38
C ARG A 235 -15.06 15.13 -6.42
N LEU A 236 -14.37 14.64 -7.45
CA LEU A 236 -13.76 15.45 -8.51
C LEU A 236 -14.21 14.97 -9.88
N LYS A 237 -14.30 15.90 -10.83
CA LYS A 237 -14.44 15.61 -12.27
C LYS A 237 -13.07 15.72 -12.94
N THR A 238 -12.87 15.05 -14.07
CA THR A 238 -11.62 15.11 -14.83
C THR A 238 -11.24 16.56 -15.18
N ALA A 239 -12.22 17.43 -15.49
CA ALA A 239 -11.99 18.85 -15.77
C ALA A 239 -11.40 19.62 -14.58
N ASP A 240 -11.63 19.17 -13.34
CA ASP A 240 -11.14 19.85 -12.14
C ASP A 240 -9.64 19.64 -11.94
N ILE A 241 -9.08 18.54 -12.46
CA ILE A 241 -7.69 18.16 -12.29
C ILE A 241 -6.79 18.49 -13.48
N VAL A 242 -7.36 18.72 -14.66
CA VAL A 242 -6.59 19.02 -15.90
C VAL A 242 -6.27 20.53 -16.02
N ALA A 243 -5.08 20.84 -16.46
CA ALA A 243 -4.70 22.21 -16.80
C ALA A 243 -5.52 22.70 -18.01
N LYS A 244 -6.09 23.91 -17.91
CA LYS A 244 -6.76 24.51 -19.06
C LYS A 244 -5.72 24.76 -20.18
N PRO A 245 -6.03 24.49 -21.45
CA PRO A 245 -5.15 24.84 -22.54
C PRO A 245 -4.88 26.34 -22.50
N ALA A 246 -3.62 26.75 -22.72
CA ALA A 246 -3.27 28.17 -22.82
C ALA A 246 -4.15 28.80 -23.92
N THR A 247 -5.02 29.72 -23.53
CA THR A 247 -5.83 30.47 -24.49
C THR A 247 -4.90 31.24 -25.42
N LYS A 248 -5.23 31.31 -26.72
CA LYS A 248 -4.46 31.96 -27.79
C LYS A 248 -4.17 33.47 -27.55
N ALA A 249 -4.49 34.05 -26.40
CA ALA A 249 -4.23 35.44 -26.05
C ALA A 249 -2.72 35.82 -26.03
N GLY A 250 -1.81 34.84 -25.97
CA GLY A 250 -0.36 35.09 -26.04
C GLY A 250 0.20 35.23 -27.49
N ARG A 251 -0.60 34.96 -28.55
CA ARG A 251 -0.13 35.05 -29.94
C ARG A 251 -0.36 36.42 -30.60
N ALA A 252 -1.09 37.35 -29.96
CA ALA A 252 -1.38 38.67 -30.51
C ALA A 252 -0.25 39.69 -30.31
N ILE A 253 0.70 39.45 -29.41
CA ILE A 253 1.77 40.43 -29.09
C ILE A 253 2.95 40.32 -30.07
N THR A 254 3.12 39.21 -30.79
CA THR A 254 4.24 39.07 -31.76
C THR A 254 3.92 39.56 -33.19
N LYS A 255 2.66 39.90 -33.51
CA LYS A 255 2.30 40.47 -34.83
C LYS A 255 2.37 41.99 -34.87
N GLY A 256 2.54 42.68 -33.73
CA GLY A 256 2.65 44.17 -33.67
C GLY A 256 4.08 44.72 -33.87
N ALA A 257 5.11 43.89 -33.77
CA ALA A 257 6.50 44.35 -33.85
C ALA A 257 7.05 44.43 -35.31
N GLY A 258 6.26 43.98 -36.29
CA GLY A 258 6.69 43.96 -37.69
C GLY A 258 6.39 45.22 -38.54
N SER A 259 5.60 46.19 -38.03
CA SER A 259 5.18 47.36 -38.80
C SER A 259 5.96 48.65 -38.48
N LEU A 260 6.79 48.70 -37.48
CA LEU A 260 7.61 49.88 -37.12
C LEU A 260 8.97 49.92 -37.85
N GLY A 261 9.35 48.87 -38.57
CA GLY A 261 10.63 48.81 -39.30
C GLY A 261 10.64 49.43 -40.69
N ARG A 262 9.51 49.95 -41.24
CA ARG A 262 9.42 50.52 -42.60
C ARG A 262 9.28 52.05 -42.66
N ALA A 263 9.20 52.75 -41.53
CA ALA A 263 9.04 54.19 -41.50
C ALA A 263 10.38 54.99 -41.45
N PHE A 264 11.52 54.31 -41.22
CA PHE A 264 12.82 54.98 -41.04
C PHE A 264 13.78 54.97 -42.31
N ARG A 265 13.28 54.61 -43.52
CA ARG A 265 14.12 54.58 -44.74
C ARG A 265 13.77 55.66 -45.72
N ARG A 266 13.16 56.77 -45.31
CA ARG A 266 12.98 57.93 -46.21
C ARG A 266 13.18 59.23 -45.45
N ALA A 267 14.41 59.57 -45.13
CA ALA A 267 14.85 60.95 -44.90
C ALA A 267 16.36 60.99 -44.61
N VAL A 268 17.20 60.90 -45.62
CA VAL A 268 18.50 61.60 -45.67
C VAL A 268 18.72 61.99 -47.07
N PRO A 269 18.58 63.30 -47.45
CA PRO A 269 19.23 63.85 -48.59
C PRO A 269 20.58 64.45 -48.14
N PHE A 270 21.63 64.10 -48.93
CA PHE A 270 23.02 64.58 -48.97
C PHE A 270 23.97 63.99 -47.89
#